data_b54c282183804ba36f348a3a5b0d5ed7
#
_entry.id   b54c282183804ba36f348a3a5b0d5ed7
#
_cell.length_a   1.000
_cell.length_b   1.000
_cell.length_c   1.000
_cell.angle_alpha   90.00
_cell.angle_beta   90.00
_cell.angle_gamma   90.00
#
_symmetry.space_group_name_H-M   'P 1'
#
loop_
_entity.id
_entity.type
_entity.pdbx_description
1 polymer ?
#
loop_
_entity_poly.entity_id
_entity_poly.type
_entity_poly.pdbx_seq_one_letter_code
_entity_poly.pdbx_strand_id
1 'polypeptide(L)'
;MAPAISTLKKQSHPFFTRSPFDVSSPKNPVIAPGSTYGQLPADSGVTFNDSATGQEISMKVQLFGYGSASMALIRDHTYLLSGRLISPNLKTPPVLYYDQDLTFPMGLTANLPIALSNKTAVWGFGLVISKHERDDTSGGQSSFRSLFVVMKHTDYDNQSKNQVSFNVSYKIPGNRNLAKTYGLFQPGREMLLSGTLTGYDKTQRMLQVQVLSVSLSSGPEPVMLSQPPTDQTHNNTRKHYQISFDSDDDCAPEAAANGICSSAQATVSPGSDKTDAVTEPHLPEPQPKRKYTRKGKNIAPDTPVIDSPNMV
;
A
#
# COMPACT_ATOMS: atom_id res chain seq x y z
N MET A 1 5.08 -47.80 17.42
CA MET A 1 5.56 -46.54 16.86
C MET A 1 4.36 -45.61 16.75
N ALA A 2 4.28 -44.56 17.55
CA ALA A 2 3.23 -43.54 17.43
C ALA A 2 3.49 -42.72 16.16
N PRO A 3 2.47 -42.41 15.34
CA PRO A 3 2.65 -41.58 14.15
C PRO A 3 3.11 -40.18 14.60
N ALA A 4 4.20 -39.71 13.98
CA ALA A 4 4.68 -38.34 14.17
C ALA A 4 3.54 -37.41 13.74
N ILE A 5 2.97 -36.67 14.70
CA ILE A 5 2.02 -35.59 14.45
C ILE A 5 2.79 -34.54 13.67
N SER A 6 2.55 -34.47 12.36
CA SER A 6 3.08 -33.40 11.54
C SER A 6 2.49 -32.11 12.10
N THR A 7 3.31 -31.30 12.75
CA THR A 7 2.93 -29.95 13.15
C THR A 7 2.71 -29.17 11.87
N LEU A 8 1.47 -29.13 11.39
CA LEU A 8 1.03 -28.22 10.35
C LEU A 8 1.52 -26.82 10.74
N LYS A 9 2.43 -26.26 9.94
CA LYS A 9 2.83 -24.86 10.11
C LYS A 9 1.55 -24.02 10.14
N LYS A 10 1.32 -23.33 11.27
CA LYS A 10 0.17 -22.42 11.38
C LYS A 10 0.31 -21.38 10.29
N GLN A 11 -0.73 -21.24 9.48
CA GLN A 11 -0.78 -20.28 8.39
C GLN A 11 -0.65 -18.87 8.95
N SER A 12 0.22 -18.06 8.34
CA SER A 12 0.41 -16.65 8.69
C SER A 12 -0.53 -15.79 7.85
N HIS A 13 -1.19 -14.84 8.52
CA HIS A 13 -2.06 -13.85 7.91
C HIS A 13 -1.57 -12.46 8.30
N PRO A 14 -0.45 -11.99 7.71
CA PRO A 14 0.22 -10.79 8.17
C PRO A 14 -0.55 -9.52 7.85
N PHE A 15 -0.28 -8.50 8.65
CA PHE A 15 -0.75 -7.15 8.45
C PHE A 15 0.45 -6.20 8.36
N PHE A 16 0.64 -5.56 7.21
CA PHE A 16 1.77 -4.70 6.92
C PHE A 16 1.38 -3.24 6.87
N THR A 17 2.37 -2.38 7.10
CA THR A 17 2.26 -0.95 6.85
C THR A 17 3.51 -0.41 6.16
N ARG A 18 3.34 0.65 5.38
CA ARG A 18 4.42 1.52 4.93
C ARG A 18 3.96 2.96 5.05
N SER A 19 4.57 3.70 5.97
CA SER A 19 4.07 5.01 6.33
C SER A 19 5.15 5.87 6.95
N PRO A 20 4.99 7.19 6.94
CA PRO A 20 5.80 8.06 7.78
C PRO A 20 5.44 7.87 9.26
N PHE A 21 6.47 7.73 10.07
CA PHE A 21 6.38 7.64 11.53
C PHE A 21 7.30 8.69 12.16
N ASP A 22 6.78 9.51 13.04
CA ASP A 22 7.55 10.42 13.85
C ASP A 22 8.08 9.72 15.10
N VAL A 23 9.37 9.85 15.38
CA VAL A 23 10.00 9.20 16.53
C VAL A 23 9.93 10.12 17.74
N SER A 24 9.04 9.77 18.67
CA SER A 24 8.85 10.55 19.91
C SER A 24 9.90 10.21 20.98
N SER A 25 10.28 8.93 21.10
CA SER A 25 11.23 8.47 22.11
C SER A 25 12.02 7.26 21.63
N PRO A 26 13.28 7.44 21.17
CA PRO A 26 14.19 6.33 20.97
C PRO A 26 14.54 5.67 22.30
N LYS A 27 14.70 4.36 22.32
CA LYS A 27 15.09 3.58 23.47
C LYS A 27 16.50 3.00 23.26
N ASN A 28 17.14 2.57 24.34
CA ASN A 28 18.46 1.96 24.24
C ASN A 28 18.39 0.67 23.40
N PRO A 29 19.31 0.47 22.46
CA PRO A 29 19.43 -0.77 21.71
C PRO A 29 19.61 -1.97 22.64
N VAL A 30 18.93 -3.08 22.34
CA VAL A 30 19.05 -4.32 23.08
C VAL A 30 19.93 -5.27 22.27
N ILE A 31 21.25 -5.20 22.51
CA ILE A 31 22.27 -5.97 21.80
C ILE A 31 22.91 -6.92 22.82
N ALA A 32 22.95 -8.21 22.50
CA ALA A 32 23.55 -9.21 23.35
C ALA A 32 25.08 -9.01 23.46
N PRO A 33 25.71 -9.32 24.60
CA PRO A 33 27.17 -9.28 24.74
C PRO A 33 27.85 -10.08 23.63
N GLY A 34 28.87 -9.47 22.98
CA GLY A 34 29.57 -10.08 21.85
C GLY A 34 28.85 -10.03 20.50
N SER A 35 27.63 -9.50 20.42
CA SER A 35 26.93 -9.26 19.16
C SER A 35 27.12 -7.82 18.67
N THR A 36 27.14 -7.62 17.37
CA THR A 36 27.15 -6.29 16.73
C THR A 36 25.72 -5.80 16.45
N TYR A 37 24.76 -6.72 16.38
CA TYR A 37 23.38 -6.45 16.00
C TYR A 37 22.40 -6.85 17.10
N GLY A 38 21.31 -6.11 17.19
CA GLY A 38 20.24 -6.40 18.14
C GLY A 38 18.96 -5.62 17.84
N GLN A 39 18.05 -5.63 18.80
CA GLN A 39 16.78 -4.91 18.66
C GLN A 39 16.99 -3.40 18.88
N LEU A 40 16.36 -2.60 18.05
CA LEU A 40 16.37 -1.14 18.08
C LEU A 40 14.96 -0.63 18.40
N PRO A 41 14.59 -0.56 19.70
CA PRO A 41 13.25 -0.12 20.09
C PRO A 41 13.11 1.40 20.07
N ALA A 42 11.93 1.88 19.68
CA ALA A 42 11.54 3.28 19.79
C ALA A 42 10.02 3.41 20.00
N ASP A 43 9.58 4.55 20.46
CA ASP A 43 8.16 4.91 20.51
C ASP A 43 7.85 5.94 19.43
N SER A 44 6.68 5.78 18.81
CA SER A 44 6.15 6.64 17.75
C SER A 44 4.64 6.77 17.89
N GLY A 45 4.02 7.54 17.00
CA GLY A 45 2.59 7.70 16.91
C GLY A 45 2.06 7.54 15.48
N VAL A 46 0.81 7.17 15.38
CA VAL A 46 0.03 7.25 14.15
C VAL A 46 -1.11 8.21 14.39
N THR A 47 -1.28 9.18 13.50
CA THR A 47 -2.34 10.16 13.59
C THR A 47 -3.42 9.91 12.55
N PHE A 48 -4.67 10.06 12.97
CA PHE A 48 -5.84 9.99 12.10
C PHE A 48 -6.92 10.95 12.60
N ASN A 49 -7.77 11.38 11.71
CA ASN A 49 -8.91 12.23 12.05
C ASN A 49 -10.09 11.34 12.44
N ASP A 50 -10.62 11.55 13.62
CA ASP A 50 -11.83 10.87 14.06
C ASP A 50 -12.99 11.22 13.12
N SER A 51 -13.63 10.20 12.57
CA SER A 51 -14.72 10.36 11.61
C SER A 51 -15.97 11.03 12.20
N ALA A 52 -16.15 10.98 13.53
CA ALA A 52 -17.31 11.55 14.21
C ALA A 52 -17.10 13.00 14.60
N THR A 53 -15.90 13.35 15.08
CA THR A 53 -15.60 14.69 15.62
C THR A 53 -14.73 15.55 14.70
N GLY A 54 -14.08 14.96 13.70
CA GLY A 54 -13.08 15.61 12.85
C GLY A 54 -11.78 15.96 13.59
N GLN A 55 -11.66 15.60 14.86
CA GLN A 55 -10.47 15.89 15.66
C GLN A 55 -9.34 14.94 15.30
N GLU A 56 -8.12 15.48 15.31
CA GLU A 56 -6.91 14.67 15.17
C GLU A 56 -6.65 13.87 16.43
N ILE A 57 -6.53 12.55 16.27
CA ILE A 57 -6.22 11.61 17.34
C ILE A 57 -4.86 10.99 17.05
N SER A 58 -3.97 11.00 18.03
CA SER A 58 -2.69 10.30 17.96
C SER A 58 -2.77 9.01 18.78
N MET A 59 -2.40 7.90 18.14
CA MET A 59 -2.30 6.57 18.74
C MET A 59 -0.83 6.19 18.86
N LYS A 60 -0.40 5.82 20.06
CA LYS A 60 0.97 5.34 20.30
C LYS A 60 1.21 4.02 19.55
N VAL A 61 2.38 3.91 18.92
CA VAL A 61 2.91 2.69 18.28
C VAL A 61 4.31 2.44 18.79
N GLN A 62 4.62 1.19 19.13
CA GLN A 62 5.98 0.78 19.43
C GLN A 62 6.69 0.32 18.16
N LEU A 63 7.92 0.78 17.98
CA LEU A 63 8.76 0.45 16.82
C LEU A 63 9.87 -0.49 17.25
N PHE A 64 10.12 -1.53 16.48
CA PHE A 64 11.23 -2.45 16.67
C PHE A 64 11.91 -2.73 15.33
N GLY A 65 13.13 -2.23 15.18
CA GLY A 65 14.03 -2.62 14.10
C GLY A 65 15.05 -3.67 14.57
N TYR A 66 15.81 -4.19 13.66
CA TYR A 66 16.96 -5.06 13.95
C TYR A 66 18.17 -4.56 13.19
N GLY A 67 19.25 -4.22 13.92
CA GLY A 67 20.44 -3.64 13.30
C GLY A 67 21.53 -3.32 14.32
N SER A 68 22.58 -2.63 13.87
CA SER A 68 23.61 -2.09 14.75
C SER A 68 23.11 -0.86 15.51
N ALA A 69 23.76 -0.52 16.61
CA ALA A 69 23.38 0.64 17.42
C ALA A 69 23.36 1.98 16.63
N SER A 70 24.22 2.10 15.63
CA SER A 70 24.29 3.29 14.75
C SER A 70 23.08 3.46 13.82
N MET A 71 22.28 2.41 13.64
CA MET A 71 21.06 2.44 12.83
C MET A 71 19.81 2.78 13.65
N ALA A 72 19.96 3.08 14.95
CA ALA A 72 18.85 3.48 15.80
C ALA A 72 18.19 4.76 15.29
N LEU A 73 16.87 4.81 15.38
CA LEU A 73 16.08 5.98 15.00
C LEU A 73 16.36 7.14 15.94
N ILE A 74 16.33 8.36 15.40
CA ILE A 74 16.65 9.59 16.12
C ILE A 74 15.34 10.28 16.54
N ARG A 75 15.34 10.84 17.75
CA ARG A 75 14.19 11.61 18.29
C ARG A 75 13.86 12.80 17.39
N ASP A 76 12.57 13.15 17.33
CA ASP A 76 12.03 14.29 16.60
C ASP A 76 12.29 14.25 15.08
N HIS A 77 12.66 13.04 14.57
CA HIS A 77 12.79 12.78 13.14
C HIS A 77 11.65 11.89 12.66
N THR A 78 11.21 12.16 11.45
CA THR A 78 10.26 11.30 10.75
C THR A 78 10.99 10.38 9.77
N TYR A 79 10.57 9.14 9.77
CA TYR A 79 11.08 8.10 8.87
C TYR A 79 9.93 7.46 8.11
N LEU A 80 10.11 7.19 6.83
CA LEU A 80 9.25 6.28 6.10
C LEU A 80 9.66 4.85 6.49
N LEU A 81 8.83 4.19 7.31
CA LEU A 81 9.06 2.83 7.78
C LEU A 81 8.12 1.85 7.08
N SER A 82 8.63 0.66 6.82
CA SER A 82 7.88 -0.45 6.24
C SER A 82 8.06 -1.70 7.09
N GLY A 83 6.99 -2.43 7.36
CA GLY A 83 7.10 -3.63 8.16
C GLY A 83 5.76 -4.23 8.59
N ARG A 84 5.85 -5.23 9.47
CA ARG A 84 4.70 -5.95 10.02
C ARG A 84 4.13 -5.21 11.23
N LEU A 85 2.84 -4.90 11.19
CA LEU A 85 2.13 -4.23 12.27
C LEU A 85 1.26 -5.24 13.02
N ILE A 86 1.53 -5.44 14.29
CA ILE A 86 0.80 -6.37 15.17
C ILE A 86 0.02 -5.56 16.20
N SER A 87 -1.29 -5.77 16.26
CA SER A 87 -2.21 -5.12 17.20
C SER A 87 -3.02 -6.17 17.96
N PRO A 88 -2.55 -6.70 19.09
CA PRO A 88 -3.14 -7.87 19.75
C PRO A 88 -4.56 -7.69 20.30
N ASN A 89 -5.20 -6.54 20.09
CA ASN A 89 -6.51 -6.17 20.64
C ASN A 89 -6.52 -6.13 22.20
N LEU A 90 -5.39 -5.80 22.77
CA LEU A 90 -5.18 -5.64 24.21
C LEU A 90 -5.07 -4.16 24.59
N LYS A 91 -4.90 -3.85 25.88
CA LYS A 91 -4.60 -2.49 26.38
C LYS A 91 -3.14 -2.05 26.14
N THR A 92 -2.45 -2.70 25.20
CA THR A 92 -1.07 -2.40 24.81
C THR A 92 -1.05 -1.71 23.46
N PRO A 93 -0.11 -0.80 23.20
CA PRO A 93 0.06 -0.20 21.89
C PRO A 93 0.35 -1.26 20.82
N PRO A 94 -0.07 -1.04 19.56
CA PRO A 94 0.40 -1.83 18.45
C PRO A 94 1.93 -1.78 18.31
N VAL A 95 2.48 -2.83 17.72
CA VAL A 95 3.93 -3.01 17.52
C VAL A 95 4.22 -3.08 16.03
N LEU A 96 5.10 -2.21 15.55
CA LEU A 96 5.66 -2.26 14.19
C LEU A 96 7.05 -2.89 14.22
N TYR A 97 7.20 -4.04 13.57
CA TYR A 97 8.49 -4.64 13.25
C TYR A 97 8.92 -4.14 11.88
N TYR A 98 9.76 -3.08 11.88
CA TYR A 98 10.18 -2.43 10.64
C TYR A 98 11.49 -3.02 10.11
N ASP A 99 11.65 -2.95 8.78
CA ASP A 99 12.81 -3.41 8.05
C ASP A 99 13.80 -2.25 7.87
N GLN A 100 15.06 -2.46 8.24
CA GLN A 100 16.11 -1.44 8.13
C GLN A 100 16.42 -1.10 6.67
N ASP A 101 16.40 -2.08 5.78
CA ASP A 101 16.69 -1.88 4.35
C ASP A 101 15.59 -1.04 3.65
N LEU A 102 14.40 -0.97 4.27
CA LEU A 102 13.26 -0.17 3.78
C LEU A 102 13.02 1.10 4.58
N THR A 103 13.97 1.48 5.43
CA THR A 103 13.91 2.68 6.27
C THR A 103 14.48 3.90 5.53
N PHE A 104 13.67 4.95 5.35
CA PHE A 104 14.10 6.19 4.72
C PHE A 104 13.92 7.37 5.67
N PRO A 105 15.00 8.09 6.01
CA PRO A 105 14.91 9.32 6.81
C PRO A 105 14.23 10.42 5.98
N MET A 106 13.18 11.03 6.53
CA MET A 106 12.46 12.16 5.91
C MET A 106 12.90 13.51 6.48
N GLY A 107 13.66 13.51 7.58
CA GLY A 107 14.17 14.68 8.25
C GLY A 107 13.45 15.02 9.57
N LEU A 108 13.66 16.22 10.08
CA LEU A 108 13.03 16.71 11.31
C LEU A 108 11.52 16.80 11.13
N THR A 109 10.76 16.25 12.09
CA THR A 109 9.29 16.25 12.06
C THR A 109 8.71 17.66 11.96
N ALA A 110 9.32 18.65 12.66
CA ALA A 110 8.90 20.04 12.63
C ALA A 110 9.02 20.71 11.25
N ASN A 111 9.88 20.19 10.37
CA ASN A 111 10.15 20.77 9.05
C ASN A 111 9.31 20.10 7.93
N LEU A 112 8.49 19.13 8.26
CA LEU A 112 7.67 18.46 7.25
C LEU A 112 6.53 19.37 6.75
N PRO A 113 6.42 19.60 5.43
CA PRO A 113 5.43 20.51 4.86
C PRO A 113 4.01 19.91 4.81
N ILE A 114 3.84 18.65 5.27
CA ILE A 114 2.59 17.90 5.16
C ILE A 114 2.13 17.37 6.52
N ALA A 115 0.84 17.38 6.76
CA ALA A 115 0.25 16.68 7.89
C ALA A 115 0.32 15.15 7.67
N LEU A 116 0.69 14.41 8.71
CA LEU A 116 0.82 12.96 8.67
C LEU A 116 -0.50 12.22 8.93
N SER A 117 -1.55 12.93 9.33
CA SER A 117 -2.87 12.38 9.63
C SER A 117 -3.48 11.65 8.43
N ASN A 118 -4.02 10.46 8.65
CA ASN A 118 -4.61 9.58 7.63
C ASN A 118 -3.65 9.18 6.49
N LYS A 119 -2.33 9.24 6.70
CA LYS A 119 -1.31 8.88 5.69
C LYS A 119 -0.75 7.47 5.88
N THR A 120 -1.22 6.74 6.88
CA THR A 120 -0.74 5.38 7.15
C THR A 120 -1.37 4.37 6.20
N ALA A 121 -0.62 3.96 5.19
CA ALA A 121 -1.01 2.92 4.26
C ALA A 121 -0.82 1.53 4.88
N VAL A 122 -1.76 0.62 4.65
CA VAL A 122 -1.75 -0.73 5.20
C VAL A 122 -2.15 -1.78 4.16
N TRP A 123 -1.63 -3.00 4.33
CA TRP A 123 -2.01 -4.19 3.59
C TRP A 123 -2.29 -5.32 4.57
N GLY A 124 -3.46 -5.89 4.52
CA GLY A 124 -3.82 -7.01 5.37
C GLY A 124 -4.20 -8.24 4.56
N PHE A 125 -3.42 -9.32 4.68
CA PHE A 125 -3.88 -10.64 4.30
C PHE A 125 -4.50 -11.29 5.52
N GLY A 126 -5.76 -11.73 5.43
CA GLY A 126 -6.49 -12.21 6.61
C GLY A 126 -7.72 -13.02 6.28
N LEU A 127 -8.29 -13.61 7.33
CA LEU A 127 -9.49 -14.43 7.27
C LEU A 127 -10.70 -13.58 7.66
N VAL A 128 -11.73 -13.54 6.82
CA VAL A 128 -13.01 -12.89 7.12
C VAL A 128 -13.71 -13.61 8.28
N ILE A 129 -14.01 -12.88 9.35
CA ILE A 129 -14.72 -13.40 10.52
C ILE A 129 -16.20 -13.03 10.47
N SER A 130 -16.50 -11.77 10.19
CA SER A 130 -17.86 -11.26 10.12
C SER A 130 -17.97 -10.10 9.16
N LYS A 131 -19.19 -9.85 8.70
CA LYS A 131 -19.51 -8.68 7.88
C LYS A 131 -20.88 -8.14 8.23
N HIS A 132 -21.05 -6.84 8.11
CA HIS A 132 -22.35 -6.18 8.22
C HIS A 132 -22.37 -4.92 7.36
N GLU A 133 -23.53 -4.61 6.79
CA GLU A 133 -23.74 -3.36 6.05
C GLU A 133 -24.31 -2.30 6.98
N ARG A 134 -23.86 -1.06 6.81
CA ARG A 134 -24.35 0.10 7.55
C ARG A 134 -24.43 1.29 6.59
N ASP A 135 -25.45 2.13 6.79
CA ASP A 135 -25.58 3.37 6.07
C ASP A 135 -24.47 4.32 6.50
N ASP A 136 -23.78 4.91 5.51
CA ASP A 136 -22.68 5.83 5.73
C ASP A 136 -23.22 7.26 5.68
N THR A 137 -23.40 7.85 6.86
CA THR A 137 -23.87 9.23 7.02
C THR A 137 -22.75 10.27 6.94
N SER A 138 -21.50 9.86 6.74
CA SER A 138 -20.32 10.72 6.83
C SER A 138 -20.00 11.53 5.58
N GLY A 139 -20.98 12.00 4.82
CA GLY A 139 -20.62 12.77 3.63
C GLY A 139 -21.75 13.40 2.83
N GLY A 140 -22.68 14.11 3.47
CA GLY A 140 -23.66 14.90 2.70
C GLY A 140 -24.62 14.04 1.86
N GLN A 141 -25.53 14.63 1.18
CA GLN A 141 -26.75 14.21 0.50
C GLN A 141 -26.90 12.83 -0.18
N SER A 142 -25.92 11.94 -0.19
CA SER A 142 -26.08 10.57 -0.70
C SER A 142 -25.63 9.54 0.33
N SER A 143 -26.59 8.93 1.00
CA SER A 143 -26.37 7.78 1.89
C SER A 143 -25.98 6.56 1.04
N PHE A 144 -24.69 6.29 0.92
CA PHE A 144 -24.22 5.02 0.39
C PHE A 144 -24.08 4.01 1.54
N ARG A 145 -24.54 2.78 1.30
CA ARG A 145 -24.26 1.69 2.24
C ARG A 145 -22.79 1.30 2.15
N SER A 146 -22.10 1.32 3.27
CA SER A 146 -20.74 0.78 3.42
C SER A 146 -20.78 -0.59 4.05
N LEU A 147 -19.88 -1.48 3.60
CA LEU A 147 -19.70 -2.79 4.20
C LEU A 147 -18.59 -2.71 5.24
N PHE A 148 -18.87 -3.18 6.44
CA PHE A 148 -17.89 -3.33 7.52
C PHE A 148 -17.57 -4.81 7.68
N VAL A 149 -16.28 -5.13 7.60
CA VAL A 149 -15.76 -6.49 7.67
C VAL A 149 -14.75 -6.59 8.79
N VAL A 150 -14.88 -7.58 9.64
CA VAL A 150 -13.84 -7.92 10.61
C VAL A 150 -13.01 -9.06 10.03
N MET A 151 -11.70 -8.84 9.93
CA MET A 151 -10.76 -9.88 9.51
C MET A 151 -9.79 -10.22 10.62
N LYS A 152 -9.52 -11.51 10.75
CA LYS A 152 -8.52 -12.06 11.66
C LYS A 152 -7.18 -12.13 10.96
N HIS A 153 -6.19 -11.53 11.57
CA HIS A 153 -4.77 -11.63 11.22
C HIS A 153 -4.05 -12.55 12.19
N THR A 154 -2.96 -13.16 11.74
CA THR A 154 -2.14 -14.04 12.55
C THR A 154 -0.69 -13.88 12.14
N ASP A 155 0.18 -13.51 13.07
CA ASP A 155 1.59 -13.29 12.80
C ASP A 155 2.45 -13.67 14.01
N TYR A 156 3.77 -13.82 13.77
CA TYR A 156 4.72 -14.11 14.83
C TYR A 156 5.17 -12.82 15.52
N ASP A 157 4.93 -12.74 16.80
CA ASP A 157 5.40 -11.64 17.64
C ASP A 157 6.78 -11.94 18.20
N ASN A 158 7.78 -11.16 17.80
CA ASN A 158 9.17 -11.36 18.20
C ASN A 158 9.41 -11.10 19.69
N GLN A 159 8.53 -10.34 20.36
CA GLN A 159 8.68 -10.05 21.78
C GLN A 159 8.17 -11.20 22.66
N SER A 160 6.94 -11.62 22.44
CA SER A 160 6.36 -12.75 23.15
C SER A 160 6.89 -14.10 22.66
N LYS A 161 7.61 -14.11 21.53
CA LYS A 161 8.12 -15.32 20.85
C LYS A 161 7.02 -16.34 20.52
N ASN A 162 5.83 -15.83 20.28
CA ASN A 162 4.64 -16.63 19.99
C ASN A 162 3.93 -16.11 18.74
N GLN A 163 3.12 -17.00 18.15
CA GLN A 163 2.18 -16.60 17.13
C GLN A 163 0.95 -15.97 17.79
N VAL A 164 0.64 -14.73 17.44
CA VAL A 164 -0.50 -13.98 17.96
C VAL A 164 -1.55 -13.79 16.86
N SER A 165 -2.81 -13.81 17.28
CA SER A 165 -3.94 -13.50 16.40
C SER A 165 -4.60 -12.22 16.88
N PHE A 166 -5.03 -11.39 15.93
CA PHE A 166 -5.73 -10.15 16.22
C PHE A 166 -6.73 -9.81 15.11
N ASN A 167 -7.72 -9.02 15.46
CA ASN A 167 -8.77 -8.61 14.54
C ASN A 167 -8.56 -7.15 14.12
N VAL A 168 -8.90 -6.85 12.86
CA VAL A 168 -8.91 -5.51 12.29
C VAL A 168 -10.26 -5.29 11.63
N SER A 169 -10.82 -4.10 11.80
CA SER A 169 -12.08 -3.69 11.17
C SER A 169 -11.79 -2.95 9.87
N TYR A 170 -12.42 -3.40 8.80
CA TYR A 170 -12.28 -2.83 7.46
C TYR A 170 -13.61 -2.22 7.02
N LYS A 171 -13.58 -0.93 6.64
CA LYS A 171 -14.69 -0.26 6.02
C LYS A 171 -14.49 -0.26 4.50
N ILE A 172 -15.35 -0.96 3.80
CA ILE A 172 -15.41 -0.98 2.33
C ILE A 172 -16.46 0.05 1.89
N PRO A 173 -16.06 1.17 1.27
CA PRO A 173 -17.00 2.22 0.88
C PRO A 173 -18.01 1.72 -0.15
N GLY A 174 -19.26 2.21 -0.05
CA GLY A 174 -20.33 1.92 -1.00
C GLY A 174 -20.21 2.63 -2.33
N ASN A 175 -18.98 2.96 -2.78
CA ASN A 175 -18.76 3.57 -4.08
C ASN A 175 -19.03 2.59 -5.23
N ARG A 176 -19.20 3.10 -6.45
CA ARG A 176 -19.60 2.33 -7.64
C ARG A 176 -18.72 1.08 -7.91
N ASN A 177 -17.44 1.14 -7.56
CA ASN A 177 -16.50 0.05 -7.86
C ASN A 177 -16.44 -0.96 -6.72
N LEU A 178 -16.29 -0.52 -5.48
CA LEU A 178 -16.11 -1.39 -4.33
C LEU A 178 -17.42 -2.05 -3.87
N ALA A 179 -18.58 -1.43 -4.07
CA ALA A 179 -19.88 -2.05 -3.77
C ALA A 179 -20.09 -3.39 -4.49
N LYS A 180 -19.53 -3.55 -5.69
CA LYS A 180 -19.60 -4.82 -6.45
C LYS A 180 -18.82 -5.96 -5.79
N THR A 181 -17.91 -5.65 -4.86
CA THR A 181 -17.08 -6.65 -4.17
C THR A 181 -17.71 -7.20 -2.90
N TYR A 182 -18.84 -6.66 -2.43
CA TYR A 182 -19.48 -7.04 -1.16
C TYR A 182 -19.81 -8.54 -1.07
N GLY A 183 -20.22 -9.14 -2.19
CA GLY A 183 -20.49 -10.57 -2.29
C GLY A 183 -19.26 -11.47 -2.11
N LEU A 184 -18.05 -10.93 -2.29
CA LEU A 184 -16.80 -11.68 -2.16
C LEU A 184 -16.45 -11.95 -0.69
N PHE A 185 -16.88 -11.09 0.22
CA PHE A 185 -16.62 -11.22 1.65
C PHE A 185 -17.53 -12.26 2.28
N GLN A 186 -17.03 -13.47 2.40
CA GLN A 186 -17.73 -14.57 3.08
C GLN A 186 -16.93 -14.99 4.31
N PRO A 187 -17.57 -15.23 5.47
CA PRO A 187 -16.88 -15.76 6.64
C PRO A 187 -16.09 -17.03 6.28
N GLY A 188 -14.86 -17.12 6.78
CA GLY A 188 -13.94 -18.20 6.46
C GLY A 188 -13.13 -18.02 5.17
N ARG A 189 -13.35 -16.96 4.39
CA ARG A 189 -12.58 -16.70 3.17
C ARG A 189 -11.35 -15.85 3.48
N GLU A 190 -10.24 -16.20 2.85
CA GLU A 190 -9.00 -15.43 2.89
C GLU A 190 -9.02 -14.32 1.84
N MET A 191 -8.61 -13.13 2.23
CA MET A 191 -8.59 -11.96 1.37
C MET A 191 -7.36 -11.10 1.65
N LEU A 192 -6.89 -10.44 0.60
CA LEU A 192 -5.89 -9.37 0.69
C LEU A 192 -6.59 -8.03 0.48
N LEU A 193 -6.52 -7.17 1.47
CA LEU A 193 -7.07 -5.81 1.42
C LEU A 193 -5.95 -4.78 1.54
N SER A 194 -6.03 -3.71 0.75
CA SER A 194 -5.19 -2.54 0.98
C SER A 194 -6.04 -1.31 1.28
N GLY A 195 -5.49 -0.40 2.07
CA GLY A 195 -6.21 0.78 2.49
C GLY A 195 -5.37 1.73 3.33
N THR A 196 -6.06 2.64 3.99
CA THR A 196 -5.47 3.59 4.95
C THR A 196 -6.03 3.36 6.34
N LEU A 197 -5.17 3.48 7.35
CA LEU A 197 -5.59 3.46 8.75
C LEU A 197 -6.32 4.76 9.06
N THR A 198 -7.58 4.66 9.49
CA THR A 198 -8.46 5.81 9.71
C THR A 198 -9.00 5.91 11.14
N GLY A 199 -8.69 4.94 11.99
CA GLY A 199 -9.18 5.00 13.35
C GLY A 199 -8.76 3.80 14.21
N TYR A 200 -9.20 3.89 15.45
CA TYR A 200 -9.06 2.83 16.45
C TYR A 200 -10.33 2.73 17.30
N ASP A 201 -10.98 1.59 17.25
CA ASP A 201 -12.12 1.29 18.14
C ASP A 201 -11.61 0.99 19.55
N LYS A 202 -11.85 1.91 20.48
CA LYS A 202 -11.42 1.78 21.88
C LYS A 202 -12.16 0.67 22.62
N THR A 203 -13.40 0.36 22.23
CA THR A 203 -14.24 -0.66 22.88
C THR A 203 -13.76 -2.05 22.49
N GLN A 204 -13.60 -2.30 21.22
CA GLN A 204 -13.17 -3.59 20.67
C GLN A 204 -11.64 -3.67 20.54
N ARG A 205 -10.92 -2.56 20.74
CA ARG A 205 -9.47 -2.43 20.61
C ARG A 205 -8.96 -2.88 19.25
N MET A 206 -9.69 -2.49 18.21
CA MET A 206 -9.38 -2.85 16.84
C MET A 206 -8.94 -1.64 16.03
N LEU A 207 -7.93 -1.83 15.20
CA LEU A 207 -7.58 -0.88 14.15
C LEU A 207 -8.73 -0.79 13.14
N GLN A 208 -8.98 0.41 12.62
CA GLN A 208 -9.99 0.68 11.60
C GLN A 208 -9.32 1.10 10.31
N VAL A 209 -9.63 0.42 9.22
CA VAL A 209 -9.03 0.62 7.89
C VAL A 209 -10.10 1.00 6.89
N GLN A 210 -9.89 2.10 6.18
CA GLN A 210 -10.65 2.47 4.98
C GLN A 210 -10.06 1.72 3.78
N VAL A 211 -10.83 0.84 3.16
CA VAL A 211 -10.37 -0.01 2.06
C VAL A 211 -10.29 0.77 0.75
N LEU A 212 -9.21 0.59 0.03
CA LEU A 212 -8.96 1.15 -1.30
C LEU A 212 -8.97 0.06 -2.39
N SER A 213 -8.51 -1.16 -2.04
CA SER A 213 -8.44 -2.28 -2.99
C SER A 213 -8.75 -3.60 -2.29
N VAL A 214 -9.36 -4.50 -3.05
CA VAL A 214 -9.81 -5.83 -2.63
C VAL A 214 -9.27 -6.87 -3.58
N SER A 215 -8.61 -7.90 -3.05
CA SER A 215 -8.14 -9.07 -3.80
C SER A 215 -8.54 -10.35 -3.09
N LEU A 216 -9.02 -11.33 -3.85
CA LEU A 216 -9.27 -12.67 -3.36
C LEU A 216 -7.97 -13.47 -3.31
N SER A 217 -7.79 -14.27 -2.26
CA SER A 217 -6.85 -15.37 -2.32
C SER A 217 -7.51 -16.49 -3.11
N SER A 218 -7.11 -16.67 -4.36
CA SER A 218 -7.47 -17.84 -5.14
C SER A 218 -6.70 -19.03 -4.57
N GLY A 219 -7.35 -20.20 -4.43
CA GLY A 219 -6.64 -21.45 -4.16
C GLY A 219 -5.57 -21.72 -5.25
N PRO A 220 -4.72 -22.75 -5.11
CA PRO A 220 -3.69 -23.03 -6.08
C PRO A 220 -4.33 -23.23 -7.46
N GLU A 221 -3.97 -22.36 -8.38
CA GLU A 221 -4.30 -22.53 -9.78
C GLU A 221 -3.47 -23.73 -10.30
N PRO A 222 -4.06 -24.67 -11.06
CA PRO A 222 -3.26 -25.76 -11.65
C PRO A 222 -2.22 -25.13 -12.58
N VAL A 223 -0.98 -25.12 -12.12
CA VAL A 223 0.15 -24.65 -12.93
C VAL A 223 0.31 -25.65 -14.06
N MET A 224 -0.12 -25.27 -15.26
CA MET A 224 0.35 -25.92 -16.49
C MET A 224 1.86 -25.70 -16.52
N LEU A 225 2.61 -26.77 -16.28
CA LEU A 225 4.07 -26.79 -16.39
C LEU A 225 4.45 -26.45 -17.84
N SER A 226 4.63 -25.18 -18.14
CA SER A 226 5.38 -24.76 -19.29
C SER A 226 6.84 -25.17 -19.06
N GLN A 227 7.42 -25.84 -20.07
CA GLN A 227 8.78 -26.36 -20.03
C GLN A 227 9.78 -25.28 -19.60
N PRO A 228 10.80 -25.65 -18.79
CA PRO A 228 11.79 -24.68 -18.35
C PRO A 228 12.59 -24.15 -19.54
N PRO A 229 12.90 -22.85 -19.59
CA PRO A 229 13.79 -22.28 -20.58
C PRO A 229 15.18 -22.88 -20.39
N THR A 230 15.79 -23.32 -21.49
CA THR A 230 17.14 -23.88 -21.55
C THR A 230 18.15 -22.84 -21.10
N ASP A 231 18.90 -23.15 -20.06
CA ASP A 231 19.99 -22.30 -19.52
C ASP A 231 21.04 -22.00 -20.61
N GLN A 232 21.14 -20.74 -20.98
CA GLN A 232 22.33 -20.20 -21.64
C GLN A 232 23.22 -19.52 -20.61
N THR A 233 24.37 -20.13 -20.37
CA THR A 233 25.45 -19.63 -19.53
C THR A 233 25.97 -18.30 -20.06
N HIS A 234 25.68 -17.19 -19.38
CA HIS A 234 26.26 -15.89 -19.70
C HIS A 234 27.28 -15.47 -18.66
N ASN A 235 28.48 -15.18 -19.15
CA ASN A 235 29.63 -14.64 -18.40
C ASN A 235 29.30 -13.28 -17.75
N ASN A 236 29.52 -13.23 -16.44
CA ASN A 236 29.29 -12.07 -15.57
C ASN A 236 30.29 -10.93 -15.83
N THR A 237 29.88 -9.93 -16.56
CA THR A 237 30.41 -8.56 -16.44
C THR A 237 29.25 -7.70 -15.93
N ARG A 238 29.39 -7.03 -14.77
CA ARG A 238 28.39 -6.15 -14.20
C ARG A 238 28.13 -4.96 -15.12
N LYS A 239 27.18 -5.12 -16.05
CA LYS A 239 26.60 -4.02 -16.82
C LYS A 239 25.30 -3.64 -16.12
N HIS A 240 25.13 -2.36 -15.79
CA HIS A 240 23.83 -1.80 -15.42
C HIS A 240 22.90 -1.97 -16.63
N TYR A 241 22.01 -2.96 -16.58
CA TYR A 241 20.98 -3.13 -17.60
C TYR A 241 19.85 -2.14 -17.31
N GLN A 242 19.68 -1.18 -18.18
CA GLN A 242 18.47 -0.38 -18.23
C GLN A 242 17.44 -1.18 -19.03
N ILE A 243 16.32 -1.51 -18.42
CA ILE A 243 15.20 -2.14 -19.13
C ILE A 243 14.54 -1.02 -19.96
N SER A 244 14.62 -1.14 -21.30
CA SER A 244 13.87 -0.28 -22.22
C SER A 244 12.56 -0.97 -22.57
N PHE A 245 11.45 -0.24 -22.43
CA PHE A 245 10.11 -0.72 -22.79
C PHE A 245 9.65 -0.21 -24.16
N ASP A 246 10.52 0.55 -24.87
CA ASP A 246 10.17 1.25 -26.11
C ASP A 246 10.66 0.52 -27.38
N SER A 247 11.22 -0.69 -27.29
CA SER A 247 11.67 -1.43 -28.47
C SER A 247 10.68 -2.55 -28.83
N ASP A 248 9.81 -2.25 -29.76
CA ASP A 248 9.11 -3.25 -30.57
C ASP A 248 10.10 -3.83 -31.62
N ASP A 249 11.18 -4.46 -31.15
CA ASP A 249 12.11 -5.18 -32.04
C ASP A 249 11.79 -6.67 -32.07
N ASP A 250 10.70 -7.02 -32.74
CA ASP A 250 10.50 -8.32 -33.37
C ASP A 250 11.35 -8.42 -34.64
N CYS A 251 12.67 -8.50 -34.49
CA CYS A 251 13.56 -8.85 -35.64
C CYS A 251 13.98 -10.31 -35.52
N ALA A 252 13.43 -11.11 -36.43
CA ALA A 252 13.86 -12.46 -36.74
C ALA A 252 15.35 -12.55 -37.06
N PRO A 253 16.04 -13.67 -36.78
CA PRO A 253 17.46 -13.84 -37.09
C PRO A 253 17.68 -14.08 -38.56
N GLU A 254 18.29 -13.13 -39.25
CA GLU A 254 18.85 -13.36 -40.59
C GLU A 254 20.33 -13.80 -40.52
N ALA A 255 20.62 -14.74 -41.38
CA ALA A 255 21.82 -15.55 -41.45
C ALA A 255 23.11 -14.78 -41.78
N ALA A 256 24.22 -15.35 -41.37
CA ALA A 256 25.60 -14.96 -41.54
C ALA A 256 26.02 -14.66 -43.01
N ALA A 257 26.77 -13.60 -43.21
CA ALA A 257 27.78 -13.51 -44.28
C ALA A 257 28.98 -12.65 -43.85
N ASN A 258 30.14 -13.24 -44.03
CA ASN A 258 31.47 -12.70 -43.76
C ASN A 258 31.79 -11.41 -44.56
N GLY A 259 32.57 -10.51 -43.95
CA GLY A 259 33.18 -9.41 -44.66
C GLY A 259 34.23 -8.68 -43.81
N ILE A 260 35.47 -8.93 -44.17
CA ILE A 260 36.74 -8.43 -43.65
C ILE A 260 36.96 -6.97 -44.12
N CYS A 261 37.84 -6.26 -43.36
CA CYS A 261 38.65 -5.06 -43.70
C CYS A 261 38.06 -3.72 -43.27
N SER A 262 38.78 -2.95 -42.56
CA SER A 262 40.07 -2.31 -42.61
C SER A 262 39.98 -0.86 -42.10
N SER A 263 40.89 -0.53 -41.29
CA SER A 263 41.31 0.73 -40.73
C SER A 263 41.25 1.95 -41.65
N ALA A 264 40.92 3.12 -41.09
CA ALA A 264 41.72 4.36 -41.37
C ALA A 264 41.45 5.44 -40.32
N GLN A 265 42.54 5.93 -39.77
CA GLN A 265 42.71 7.13 -38.95
C GLN A 265 42.56 8.43 -39.76
N ALA A 266 42.31 9.49 -39.02
CA ALA A 266 42.90 10.85 -39.10
C ALA A 266 41.80 11.93 -39.07
N THR A 267 41.87 12.93 -38.34
CA THR A 267 42.69 13.98 -37.78
C THR A 267 41.89 15.29 -37.69
N VAL A 268 41.88 15.86 -36.47
CA VAL A 268 42.19 17.27 -36.11
C VAL A 268 41.43 18.45 -36.76
N SER A 269 40.63 19.14 -35.95
CA SER A 269 40.49 20.57 -35.54
C SER A 269 40.72 21.69 -36.58
N PRO A 270 40.48 22.99 -36.24
CA PRO A 270 39.45 23.66 -35.44
C PRO A 270 38.91 24.92 -36.18
N GLY A 271 37.95 25.64 -35.60
CA GLY A 271 37.86 27.05 -35.92
C GLY A 271 36.46 27.69 -35.93
N SER A 272 36.35 28.62 -35.03
CA SER A 272 35.73 29.95 -35.05
C SER A 272 34.22 30.14 -34.95
N ASP A 273 33.90 30.77 -33.85
CA ASP A 273 32.98 31.91 -33.60
C ASP A 273 31.92 32.23 -34.67
N LYS A 274 30.67 32.29 -34.22
CA LYS A 274 29.87 33.53 -34.27
C LYS A 274 28.56 33.38 -33.44
N THR A 275 28.40 34.37 -32.60
CA THR A 275 27.24 35.00 -31.98
C THR A 275 25.93 34.92 -32.78
N ASP A 276 24.87 34.84 -32.00
CA ASP A 276 23.59 35.58 -32.01
C ASP A 276 22.33 34.76 -32.14
N ALA A 277 21.44 35.22 -31.28
CA ALA A 277 19.95 35.19 -31.33
C ALA A 277 19.23 34.21 -30.38
N VAL A 278 18.87 34.80 -29.29
CA VAL A 278 17.78 34.40 -28.38
C VAL A 278 16.49 34.25 -29.19
N THR A 279 15.90 33.06 -29.18
CA THR A 279 14.51 32.84 -29.61
C THR A 279 13.77 32.12 -28.49
N GLU A 280 12.76 32.84 -27.96
CA GLU A 280 11.79 32.32 -26.96
C GLU A 280 11.06 31.08 -27.48
N PRO A 281 10.73 30.12 -26.63
CA PRO A 281 9.86 29.01 -27.03
C PRO A 281 8.39 29.40 -26.95
N HIS A 282 7.75 29.36 -28.12
CA HIS A 282 6.31 29.51 -28.33
C HIS A 282 5.55 28.39 -27.58
N LEU A 283 4.64 28.79 -26.69
CA LEU A 283 3.65 27.89 -26.11
C LEU A 283 2.61 27.49 -27.18
N PRO A 284 2.22 26.22 -27.28
CA PRO A 284 1.12 25.83 -28.17
C PRO A 284 -0.24 26.22 -27.60
N GLU A 285 -1.07 26.80 -28.45
CA GLU A 285 -2.46 27.19 -28.22
C GLU A 285 -3.35 26.01 -27.83
N PRO A 286 -4.34 26.20 -26.92
CA PRO A 286 -5.23 25.12 -26.50
C PRO A 286 -6.28 24.83 -27.57
N GLN A 287 -6.39 23.57 -27.97
CA GLN A 287 -7.41 23.07 -28.92
C GLN A 287 -8.82 23.11 -28.32
N PRO A 288 -9.87 23.39 -29.12
CA PRO A 288 -11.23 23.54 -28.63
C PRO A 288 -11.87 22.22 -28.26
N LYS A 289 -12.47 22.19 -27.04
CA LYS A 289 -13.20 21.04 -26.48
C LYS A 289 -14.46 20.71 -27.31
N ARG A 290 -14.57 19.45 -27.76
CA ARG A 290 -15.78 18.92 -28.42
C ARG A 290 -16.97 18.97 -27.49
N LYS A 291 -18.03 19.68 -27.91
CA LYS A 291 -19.34 19.72 -27.23
C LYS A 291 -20.07 18.39 -27.48
N TYR A 292 -20.36 17.69 -26.41
CA TYR A 292 -21.25 16.51 -26.44
C TYR A 292 -22.72 17.00 -26.42
N THR A 293 -23.43 16.79 -27.49
CA THR A 293 -24.90 17.03 -27.57
C THR A 293 -25.63 15.84 -26.98
N ARG A 294 -26.32 16.06 -25.88
CA ARG A 294 -27.14 15.06 -25.19
C ARG A 294 -28.50 15.00 -25.95
N LYS A 295 -28.78 13.82 -26.53
CA LYS A 295 -30.06 13.52 -27.20
C LYS A 295 -31.17 13.45 -26.12
N GLY A 296 -32.16 14.35 -26.18
CA GLY A 296 -33.28 14.40 -25.25
C GLY A 296 -34.19 13.18 -25.40
N LYS A 297 -34.61 12.62 -24.27
CA LYS A 297 -35.69 11.63 -24.19
C LYS A 297 -37.01 12.38 -23.97
N ASN A 298 -37.98 12.10 -24.83
CA ASN A 298 -39.35 12.61 -24.80
C ASN A 298 -40.03 12.27 -23.47
N ILE A 299 -40.62 13.28 -22.85
CA ILE A 299 -41.53 13.19 -21.70
C ILE A 299 -42.94 13.17 -22.27
N ALA A 300 -43.73 12.16 -21.90
CA ALA A 300 -45.15 12.06 -22.17
C ALA A 300 -45.94 12.93 -21.16
N PRO A 301 -47.15 13.47 -21.55
CA PRO A 301 -47.81 14.50 -20.75
C PRO A 301 -48.64 13.96 -19.59
N ASP A 302 -48.75 14.80 -18.57
CA ASP A 302 -49.52 14.71 -17.34
C ASP A 302 -50.98 14.36 -17.52
N THR A 303 -51.49 13.52 -16.62
CA THR A 303 -52.93 13.36 -16.33
C THR A 303 -53.29 14.10 -15.03
N PRO A 304 -54.46 14.74 -14.96
CA PRO A 304 -54.78 15.67 -13.88
C PRO A 304 -55.28 14.97 -12.61
N VAL A 305 -54.91 15.59 -11.50
CA VAL A 305 -55.35 15.29 -10.14
C VAL A 305 -56.83 15.62 -9.96
N ILE A 306 -57.62 14.68 -9.45
CA ILE A 306 -58.98 14.90 -8.99
C ILE A 306 -58.95 15.07 -7.46
N ASP A 307 -59.31 16.24 -7.02
CA ASP A 307 -59.67 16.59 -5.64
C ASP A 307 -60.86 15.76 -5.16
N SER A 308 -60.82 15.27 -3.93
CA SER A 308 -62.00 14.82 -3.21
C SER A 308 -62.04 15.38 -1.80
N PRO A 309 -63.24 15.83 -1.32
CA PRO A 309 -63.34 16.72 -0.16
C PRO A 309 -63.47 15.93 1.17
N ASN A 310 -63.17 16.66 2.24
CA ASN A 310 -63.51 16.42 3.65
C ASN A 310 -64.92 15.88 3.89
N MET A 311 -65.05 14.91 4.83
CA MET A 311 -66.16 14.91 5.77
C MET A 311 -65.85 14.15 7.06
N VAL A 312 -66.05 14.89 8.17
CA VAL A 312 -66.38 14.54 9.57
C VAL A 312 -65.39 13.69 10.37
#